data_7c58627cb266f34a9918b44ad7f0cbae
#
_entry.id   7c58627cb266f34a9918b44ad7f0cbae
#
_cell.length_a   1.000
_cell.length_b   1.000
_cell.length_c   1.000
_cell.angle_alpha   90.00
_cell.angle_beta   90.00
_cell.angle_gamma   90.00
#
_symmetry.space_group_name_H-M   'P 1'
#
loop_
_entity.id
_entity.type
_entity.pdbx_description
1 polymer ?
#
loop_
_entity_poly.entity_id
_entity_poly.type
_entity_poly.pdbx_seq_one_letter_code
_entity_poly.pdbx_strand_id
1 'polypeptide(L)'
;DDVDIVSERGRHRVTNTEAGEWLEYSVDIKQTGTYMISVTYAGTRAGAIRIERAGQTLIDLITLKPTGAMDRYESVRVGFVSLEAGRQVLRLQIEQGGMQLDHFTITEN
;
A
#
# COMPACT_ATOMS: atom_id res chain seq x y z
N ASP A 1 -14.74 1.15 -11.60
CA ASP A 1 -14.20 1.08 -10.35
C ASP A 1 -14.97 0.38 -9.32
N ASP A 2 -14.40 -0.69 -8.82
CA ASP A 2 -15.08 -1.59 -7.91
C ASP A 2 -14.55 -1.49 -6.50
N VAL A 3 -13.74 -0.49 -6.23
CA VAL A 3 -13.12 -0.32 -4.92
C VAL A 3 -13.24 1.11 -4.48
N ASP A 4 -13.77 1.29 -3.28
CA ASP A 4 -13.79 2.59 -2.62
C ASP A 4 -12.95 2.49 -1.37
N ILE A 5 -12.09 3.47 -1.17
CA ILE A 5 -11.36 3.59 0.08
C ILE A 5 -12.24 4.38 1.01
N VAL A 6 -12.79 3.69 2.03
CA VAL A 6 -13.80 4.28 2.90
C VAL A 6 -13.14 5.18 3.93
N SER A 7 -12.04 4.73 4.51
CA SER A 7 -11.36 5.52 5.52
C SER A 7 -9.94 5.05 5.67
N GLU A 8 -9.14 5.91 6.25
CA GLU A 8 -7.74 5.67 6.54
C GLU A 8 -7.58 5.61 8.05
N ARG A 9 -6.82 4.65 8.54
CA ARG A 9 -6.60 4.46 9.96
C ARG A 9 -5.12 4.42 10.27
N GLY A 10 -4.80 4.51 11.57
CA GLY A 10 -3.44 4.47 12.02
C GLY A 10 -2.73 5.73 11.62
N ARG A 11 -1.55 5.60 11.06
CA ARG A 11 -0.80 6.77 10.62
C ARG A 11 -1.30 7.18 9.26
N HIS A 12 -1.82 8.37 9.18
CA HIS A 12 -2.42 8.85 7.94
C HIS A 12 -1.39 9.37 6.97
N ARG A 13 -0.40 10.03 7.48
CA ARG A 13 0.59 10.65 6.65
C ARG A 13 1.94 10.34 7.19
N VAL A 14 2.77 9.78 6.36
CA VAL A 14 4.10 9.39 6.77
C VAL A 14 5.08 10.05 5.84
N THR A 15 5.71 11.12 6.29
CA THR A 15 6.68 11.81 5.47
C THR A 15 8.03 11.11 5.51
N ASN A 16 8.38 10.53 6.66
CA ASN A 16 9.61 9.75 6.77
C ASN A 16 9.24 8.43 7.39
N THR A 17 9.15 7.40 6.56
CA THR A 17 8.76 6.09 7.05
C THR A 17 9.88 5.44 7.83
N GLU A 18 9.50 4.64 8.81
CA GLU A 18 10.44 3.84 9.59
C GLU A 18 9.94 2.41 9.63
N ALA A 19 10.88 1.48 9.76
CA ALA A 19 10.54 0.08 9.88
C ALA A 19 9.62 -0.12 11.08
N GLY A 20 8.60 -0.96 10.93
CA GLY A 20 7.63 -1.23 11.97
C GLY A 20 6.39 -0.35 11.92
N GLU A 21 6.42 0.72 11.16
CA GLU A 21 5.24 1.56 10.98
C GLU A 21 4.28 0.91 10.01
N TRP A 22 3.02 1.32 10.08
CA TRP A 22 2.01 0.75 9.20
C TRP A 22 0.91 1.78 8.94
N LEU A 23 0.22 1.57 7.83
CA LEU A 23 -0.96 2.33 7.44
C LEU A 23 -2.10 1.35 7.25
N GLU A 24 -3.29 1.73 7.68
CA GLU A 24 -4.48 0.90 7.48
C GLU A 24 -5.52 1.66 6.70
N TYR A 25 -6.14 0.96 5.76
CA TYR A 25 -7.19 1.53 4.92
C TYR A 25 -8.39 0.61 4.96
N SER A 26 -9.56 1.21 5.21
CA SER A 26 -10.82 0.48 5.04
C SER A 26 -11.23 0.60 3.59
N VAL A 27 -11.47 -0.53 2.96
CA VAL A 27 -11.87 -0.56 1.56
C VAL A 27 -13.18 -1.30 1.42
N ASP A 28 -13.99 -0.89 0.46
CA ASP A 28 -15.25 -1.52 0.15
C ASP A 28 -15.14 -2.14 -1.22
N ILE A 29 -15.03 -3.47 -1.25
CA ILE A 29 -14.88 -4.21 -2.48
C ILE A 29 -16.27 -4.58 -2.99
N LYS A 30 -16.61 -4.09 -4.16
CA LYS A 30 -17.96 -4.29 -4.70
C LYS A 30 -18.14 -5.68 -5.28
N GLN A 31 -17.09 -6.26 -5.81
CA GLN A 31 -17.19 -7.53 -6.51
C GLN A 31 -15.95 -8.36 -6.23
N THR A 32 -16.19 -9.62 -5.85
CA THR A 32 -15.08 -10.56 -5.64
C THR A 32 -14.27 -10.70 -6.92
N GLY A 33 -12.95 -10.62 -6.80
CA GLY A 33 -12.09 -10.74 -7.98
C GLY A 33 -10.65 -10.50 -7.65
N THR A 34 -9.86 -10.33 -8.72
CA THR A 34 -8.44 -10.06 -8.62
C THR A 34 -8.21 -8.58 -8.83
N TYR A 35 -7.42 -7.99 -7.95
CA TYR A 35 -7.17 -6.56 -7.97
C TYR A 35 -5.68 -6.29 -7.98
N MET A 36 -5.29 -5.24 -8.68
CA MET A 36 -3.90 -4.80 -8.73
C MET A 36 -3.70 -3.69 -7.72
N ILE A 37 -2.62 -3.78 -6.96
CA ILE A 37 -2.26 -2.76 -6.00
C ILE A 37 -1.06 -2.00 -6.52
N SER A 38 -1.13 -0.66 -6.47
CA SER A 38 -0.05 0.24 -6.83
C SER A 38 0.23 1.15 -5.67
N VAL A 39 1.49 1.55 -5.53
CA VAL A 39 1.93 2.43 -4.46
C VAL A 39 2.59 3.65 -5.07
N THR A 40 2.25 4.83 -4.55
CA THR A 40 2.90 6.09 -4.97
C THR A 40 3.79 6.57 -3.83
N TYR A 41 5.06 6.76 -4.13
CA TYR A 41 6.05 7.07 -3.12
C TYR A 41 7.21 7.86 -3.72
N ALA A 42 8.02 8.43 -2.84
CA ALA A 42 9.27 9.10 -3.22
C ALA A 42 10.35 8.74 -2.23
N GLY A 43 11.59 8.71 -2.68
CA GLY A 43 12.69 8.45 -1.77
C GLY A 43 14.05 8.44 -2.45
N THR A 44 15.08 8.67 -1.64
CA THR A 44 16.47 8.62 -2.10
C THR A 44 17.12 7.28 -1.78
N ARG A 45 16.42 6.43 -1.03
CA ARG A 45 16.91 5.10 -0.67
C ARG A 45 15.82 4.10 -0.93
N ALA A 46 16.20 2.84 -1.08
CA ALA A 46 15.23 1.77 -1.26
C ALA A 46 14.42 1.60 0.01
N GLY A 47 13.13 1.31 -0.16
CA GLY A 47 12.26 0.94 0.92
C GLY A 47 11.72 -0.45 0.70
N ALA A 48 10.98 -0.96 1.68
CA ALA A 48 10.34 -2.27 1.55
C ALA A 48 9.04 -2.26 2.33
N ILE A 49 8.01 -2.85 1.74
CA ILE A 49 6.69 -2.90 2.34
C ILE A 49 6.10 -4.30 2.21
N ARG A 50 5.04 -4.53 2.97
CA ARG A 50 4.26 -5.76 2.92
C ARG A 50 2.79 -5.37 3.01
N ILE A 51 1.93 -6.10 2.31
CA ILE A 51 0.49 -5.83 2.34
C ILE A 51 -0.21 -7.00 3.01
N GLU A 52 -1.04 -6.68 4.02
CA GLU A 52 -1.70 -7.68 4.86
C GLU A 52 -3.18 -7.39 4.97
N ARG A 53 -3.94 -8.44 5.29
CA ARG A 53 -5.35 -8.34 5.61
C ARG A 53 -5.64 -9.29 6.76
N ALA A 54 -6.13 -8.74 7.87
CA ALA A 54 -6.51 -9.53 9.04
C ALA A 54 -5.38 -10.47 9.49
N GLY A 55 -4.16 -9.96 9.50
CA GLY A 55 -3.01 -10.74 9.91
C GLY A 55 -2.46 -11.68 8.86
N GLN A 56 -3.09 -11.76 7.72
CA GLN A 56 -2.64 -12.62 6.63
C GLN A 56 -1.88 -11.80 5.60
N THR A 57 -0.70 -12.25 5.23
CA THR A 57 0.10 -11.57 4.22
C THR A 57 -0.51 -11.82 2.85
N LEU A 58 -0.89 -10.74 2.16
CA LEU A 58 -1.40 -10.84 0.80
C LEU A 58 -0.29 -10.68 -0.21
N ILE A 59 0.61 -9.73 0.01
CA ILE A 59 1.79 -9.54 -0.82
C ILE A 59 2.97 -9.45 0.11
N ASP A 60 3.90 -10.39 -0.01
CA ASP A 60 5.08 -10.42 0.83
C ASP A 60 6.08 -9.40 0.33
N LEU A 61 7.16 -9.27 1.03
CA LEU A 61 8.17 -8.22 0.90
C LEU A 61 8.32 -7.65 -0.52
N ILE A 62 7.99 -6.37 -0.66
CA ILE A 62 8.10 -5.63 -1.91
C ILE A 62 9.18 -4.59 -1.73
N THR A 63 10.20 -4.62 -2.58
CA THR A 63 11.26 -3.62 -2.55
C THR A 63 10.87 -2.46 -3.44
N LEU A 64 10.93 -1.24 -2.90
CA LEU A 64 10.63 -0.02 -3.63
C LEU A 64 11.94 0.67 -3.95
N LYS A 65 12.25 0.80 -5.23
CA LYS A 65 13.50 1.39 -5.67
C LYS A 65 13.50 2.89 -5.41
N PRO A 66 14.66 3.50 -5.17
CA PRO A 66 14.72 4.95 -4.99
C PRO A 66 14.19 5.67 -6.23
N THR A 67 13.48 6.78 -6.01
CA THR A 67 13.02 7.61 -7.12
C THR A 67 14.02 8.72 -7.45
N GLY A 68 14.98 8.95 -6.56
CA GLY A 68 16.01 9.95 -6.78
C GLY A 68 15.88 11.19 -5.94
N ALA A 69 14.72 11.46 -5.38
CA ALA A 69 14.50 12.61 -4.52
C ALA A 69 13.28 12.38 -3.64
N MET A 70 13.25 13.05 -2.49
CA MET A 70 12.15 12.87 -1.54
C MET A 70 10.87 13.53 -2.03
N ASP A 71 10.92 14.36 -3.05
CA ASP A 71 9.73 15.00 -3.62
C ASP A 71 9.43 14.50 -5.03
N ARG A 72 10.15 13.48 -5.49
CA ARG A 72 9.92 12.91 -6.81
C ARG A 72 9.08 11.65 -6.64
N TYR A 73 7.78 11.78 -6.84
CA TYR A 73 6.86 10.69 -6.61
C TYR A 73 6.69 9.84 -7.86
N GLU A 74 6.67 8.53 -7.66
CA GLU A 74 6.42 7.57 -8.71
C GLU A 74 5.41 6.55 -8.23
N SER A 75 4.58 6.06 -9.15
CA SER A 75 3.63 5.00 -8.87
C SER A 75 4.15 3.70 -9.45
N VAL A 76 4.17 2.67 -8.64
CA VAL A 76 4.60 1.35 -9.08
C VAL A 76 3.55 0.32 -8.75
N ARG A 77 3.41 -0.66 -9.62
CA ARG A 77 2.56 -1.82 -9.37
C ARG A 77 3.32 -2.75 -8.44
N VAL A 78 2.66 -3.16 -7.36
CA VAL A 78 3.32 -4.02 -6.39
C VAL A 78 2.82 -5.44 -6.43
N GLY A 79 1.65 -5.69 -6.99
CA GLY A 79 1.19 -7.06 -7.17
C GLY A 79 -0.32 -7.15 -7.28
N PHE A 80 -0.76 -8.39 -7.43
CA PHE A 80 -2.18 -8.71 -7.54
C PHE A 80 -2.62 -9.45 -6.30
N VAL A 81 -3.86 -9.19 -5.86
CA VAL A 81 -4.44 -9.86 -4.70
C VAL A 81 -5.85 -10.29 -5.05
N SER A 82 -6.29 -11.38 -4.44
CA SER A 82 -7.68 -11.82 -4.53
C SER A 82 -8.43 -11.24 -3.36
N LEU A 83 -9.48 -10.49 -3.63
CA LEU A 83 -10.28 -9.86 -2.60
C LEU A 83 -11.73 -10.26 -2.80
N GLU A 84 -12.41 -10.53 -1.68
CA GLU A 84 -13.83 -10.86 -1.69
C GLU A 84 -14.63 -9.59 -1.55
N ALA A 85 -15.86 -9.62 -2.08
CA ALA A 85 -16.76 -8.49 -1.93
C ALA A 85 -17.01 -8.21 -0.45
N GLY A 86 -17.14 -6.96 -0.10
CA GLY A 86 -17.41 -6.54 1.25
C GLY A 86 -16.39 -5.54 1.76
N ARG A 87 -16.63 -5.08 2.98
CA ARG A 87 -15.74 -4.12 3.62
C ARG A 87 -14.62 -4.86 4.34
N GLN A 88 -13.39 -4.41 4.14
CA GLN A 88 -12.24 -5.03 4.76
C GLN A 88 -11.17 -3.99 5.02
N VAL A 89 -10.22 -4.34 5.87
CA VAL A 89 -9.12 -3.46 6.23
C VAL A 89 -7.83 -4.05 5.67
N LEU A 90 -7.13 -3.25 4.88
CA LEU A 90 -5.82 -3.63 4.35
C LEU A 90 -4.76 -2.85 5.09
N ARG A 91 -3.69 -3.52 5.47
CA ARG A 91 -2.57 -2.90 6.17
C ARG A 91 -1.35 -2.92 5.28
N LEU A 92 -0.73 -1.75 5.15
CA LEU A 92 0.55 -1.62 4.48
C LEU A 92 1.60 -1.49 5.57
N GLN A 93 2.42 -2.52 5.71
CA GLN A 93 3.43 -2.61 6.75
C GLN A 93 4.77 -2.15 6.19
N ILE A 94 5.44 -1.24 6.89
CA ILE A 94 6.75 -0.74 6.48
C ILE A 94 7.81 -1.70 7.03
N GLU A 95 8.53 -2.38 6.12
CA GLU A 95 9.59 -3.28 6.53
C GLU A 95 10.94 -2.58 6.51
N GLN A 96 11.13 -1.65 5.58
CA GLN A 96 12.32 -0.83 5.50
C GLN A 96 11.90 0.58 5.13
N GLY A 97 12.21 1.54 5.98
CA GLY A 97 11.77 2.91 5.80
C GLY A 97 12.77 3.76 5.06
N GLY A 98 12.58 5.07 5.14
CA GLY A 98 13.45 6.05 4.49
C GLY A 98 12.83 6.65 3.24
N MET A 99 11.55 6.40 3.02
CA MET A 99 10.83 6.94 1.88
C MET A 99 9.62 7.72 2.36
N GLN A 100 9.01 8.47 1.47
CA GLN A 100 7.74 9.12 1.71
C GLN A 100 6.67 8.35 0.96
N LEU A 101 5.65 7.91 1.68
CA LEU A 101 4.50 7.24 1.08
C LEU A 101 3.39 8.24 0.92
N ASP A 102 2.85 8.34 -0.28
CA ASP A 102 1.74 9.24 -0.54
C ASP A 102 0.42 8.51 -0.41
N HIS A 103 0.25 7.47 -1.20
CA HIS A 103 -0.98 6.68 -1.14
C HIS A 103 -0.78 5.37 -1.88
N PHE A 104 -1.77 4.49 -1.74
CA PHE A 104 -1.83 3.32 -2.62
C PHE A 104 -3.18 3.28 -3.31
N THR A 105 -3.23 2.61 -4.44
CA THR A 105 -4.46 2.46 -5.21
C THR A 105 -4.73 0.99 -5.46
N ILE A 106 -6.02 0.66 -5.57
CA ILE A 106 -6.47 -0.68 -5.84
C ILE A 106 -7.36 -0.58 -7.08
N THR A 107 -7.00 -1.32 -8.12
CA THR A 107 -7.79 -1.30 -9.34
C THR A 107 -8.14 -2.71 -9.74
N GLU A 108 -9.33 -2.87 -10.32
CA GLU A 108 -9.78 -4.16 -10.81
C GLU A 108 -8.91 -4.60 -11.96
N ASN A 109 -8.54 -5.87 -11.92
CA ASN A 109 -7.71 -6.43 -12.98
C ASN A 109 -8.57 -6.78 -14.20
#